data_a931616c6bca808f6a685a5334065fe7
#
_entry.id   a931616c6bca808f6a685a5334065fe7
#
_cell.length_a   1.000
_cell.length_b   1.000
_cell.length_c   1.000
_cell.angle_alpha   90.00
_cell.angle_beta   90.00
_cell.angle_gamma   90.00
#
_symmetry.space_group_name_H-M   'P 1'
#
loop_
_entity.id
_entity.type
_entity.pdbx_description
1 polymer ?
#
loop_
_entity_poly.entity_id
_entity_poly.type
_entity_poly.pdbx_seq_one_letter_code
_entity_poly.pdbx_strand_id
1 'polypeptide(L)'
;MTTQDSTLWFSRLSDSAQITNNNGFASSYSQDRARIIHSASFRRLQAKTQVLGLGDSDFYRTRLTHSKEVAQIGSGICEGLKNKYKNQNYENFIPDLHLIESICLAHDLGHPAFGHGGEIALNYCMKDNGGFKGNGQTLRIVTKLGEFHDHYGLNLTRRTLLGLVKYPAIYSNVHNSEIDRFSSKDSINLDAYKP
;
A
#
# COMPACT_ATOMS: atom_id res chain seq x y z
N MET A 1 -16.59 21.20 2.56
CA MET A 1 -16.91 19.77 2.33
C MET A 1 -18.31 19.53 2.85
N THR A 2 -19.24 19.12 2.02
CA THR A 2 -20.61 18.84 2.43
C THR A 2 -20.65 17.53 3.23
N THR A 3 -21.60 17.36 4.14
CA THR A 3 -21.78 16.16 4.97
C THR A 3 -21.94 14.87 4.13
N GLN A 4 -22.36 14.97 2.89
CA GLN A 4 -22.53 13.87 1.95
C GLN A 4 -21.18 13.31 1.44
N ASP A 5 -20.14 14.15 1.32
CA ASP A 5 -18.79 13.70 0.92
C ASP A 5 -18.11 12.87 2.01
N SER A 6 -18.38 13.17 3.29
CA SER A 6 -17.72 12.45 4.39
C SER A 6 -18.19 10.99 4.52
N THR A 7 -19.43 10.67 4.18
CA THR A 7 -19.94 9.29 4.25
C THR A 7 -19.29 8.37 3.22
N LEU A 8 -18.96 8.89 2.03
CA LEU A 8 -18.27 8.13 0.98
C LEU A 8 -16.86 7.68 1.38
N TRP A 9 -16.18 8.43 2.23
CA TRP A 9 -14.85 8.07 2.69
C TRP A 9 -14.81 6.78 3.52
N PHE A 10 -15.90 6.51 4.25
CA PHE A 10 -16.03 5.32 5.09
C PHE A 10 -16.65 4.12 4.37
N SER A 11 -17.13 4.30 3.12
CA SER A 11 -17.69 3.19 2.34
C SER A 11 -16.63 2.10 2.10
N ARG A 12 -17.08 0.85 2.00
CA ARG A 12 -16.26 -0.32 1.73
C ARG A 12 -16.70 -0.97 0.43
N LEU A 13 -15.88 -1.88 -0.13
CA LEU A 13 -16.22 -2.60 -1.35
C LEU A 13 -17.42 -3.55 -1.17
N SER A 14 -17.60 -4.13 0.01
CA SER A 14 -18.82 -4.84 0.32
C SER A 14 -19.96 -3.82 0.53
N ASP A 15 -21.06 -3.97 -0.20
CA ASP A 15 -22.28 -3.17 -0.05
C ASP A 15 -23.00 -3.37 1.30
N SER A 16 -22.54 -4.29 2.12
CA SER A 16 -22.81 -4.29 3.54
C SER A 16 -22.10 -3.09 4.19
N ALA A 17 -22.25 -1.92 3.60
CA ALA A 17 -22.07 -0.62 4.21
C ALA A 17 -23.12 -0.43 5.30
N GLN A 18 -23.22 -1.36 6.20
CA GLN A 18 -23.46 -0.99 7.54
C GLN A 18 -22.25 -0.16 7.93
N ILE A 19 -22.41 1.15 7.80
CA ILE A 19 -21.99 2.05 8.87
C ILE A 19 -22.59 1.37 10.10
N THR A 20 -21.95 0.31 10.56
CA THR A 20 -22.26 -0.26 11.85
C THR A 20 -21.98 0.90 12.75
N ASN A 21 -23.05 1.52 13.18
CA ASN A 21 -23.06 2.44 14.29
C ASN A 21 -22.06 1.86 15.26
N ASN A 22 -20.98 2.56 15.42
CA ASN A 22 -19.91 2.19 16.32
C ASN A 22 -20.56 1.76 17.63
N ASN A 23 -20.57 0.46 17.90
CA ASN A 23 -20.79 -0.02 19.24
C ASN A 23 -19.62 0.42 20.13
N GLY A 24 -19.22 1.68 20.04
CA GLY A 24 -18.38 2.41 20.95
C GLY A 24 -16.86 2.14 20.91
N PHE A 25 -16.36 1.12 20.21
CA PHE A 25 -14.99 0.65 20.46
C PHE A 25 -13.93 0.90 19.38
N ALA A 26 -14.27 1.12 18.11
CA ALA A 26 -13.24 1.35 17.10
C ALA A 26 -13.76 2.18 15.92
N SER A 27 -13.02 3.22 15.54
CA SER A 27 -13.28 3.96 14.31
C SER A 27 -13.08 3.08 13.09
N SER A 28 -13.70 3.41 11.94
CA SER A 28 -13.54 2.67 10.69
C SER A 28 -12.07 2.56 10.26
N TYR A 29 -11.27 3.60 10.51
CA TYR A 29 -9.83 3.59 10.21
C TYR A 29 -9.03 2.75 11.20
N SER A 30 -9.42 2.71 12.47
CA SER A 30 -8.83 1.79 13.45
C SER A 30 -9.08 0.33 13.07
N GLN A 31 -10.28 0.02 12.53
CA GLN A 31 -10.57 -1.30 11.98
C GLN A 31 -9.70 -1.63 10.76
N ASP A 32 -9.49 -0.67 9.84
CA ASP A 32 -8.61 -0.86 8.69
C ASP A 32 -7.18 -1.18 9.13
N ARG A 33 -6.67 -0.41 10.09
CA ARG A 33 -5.36 -0.66 10.70
C ARG A 33 -5.25 -2.08 11.27
N ALA A 34 -6.25 -2.53 12.02
CA ALA A 34 -6.28 -3.86 12.57
C ALA A 34 -6.28 -4.94 11.47
N ARG A 35 -7.13 -4.80 10.43
CA ARG A 35 -7.18 -5.74 9.30
C ARG A 35 -5.85 -5.86 8.58
N ILE A 36 -5.13 -4.75 8.38
CA ILE A 36 -3.80 -4.74 7.77
C ILE A 36 -2.80 -5.50 8.66
N ILE A 37 -2.69 -5.14 9.93
CA ILE A 37 -1.73 -5.74 10.87
C ILE A 37 -1.95 -7.25 11.02
N HIS A 38 -3.21 -7.69 11.06
CA HIS A 38 -3.57 -9.10 11.23
C HIS A 38 -3.54 -9.89 9.92
N SER A 39 -3.33 -9.25 8.76
CA SER A 39 -3.27 -9.97 7.48
C SER A 39 -2.01 -10.82 7.35
N ALA A 40 -2.13 -11.95 6.65
CA ALA A 40 -0.97 -12.79 6.31
C ALA A 40 0.04 -12.03 5.44
N SER A 41 -0.44 -11.17 4.55
CA SER A 41 0.41 -10.34 3.67
C SER A 41 1.30 -9.39 4.46
N PHE A 42 0.80 -8.79 5.55
CA PHE A 42 1.60 -7.94 6.42
C PHE A 42 2.67 -8.73 7.19
N ARG A 43 2.31 -9.89 7.75
CA ARG A 43 3.27 -10.78 8.41
C ARG A 43 4.37 -11.27 7.48
N ARG A 44 4.07 -11.51 6.20
CA ARG A 44 5.08 -11.90 5.20
C ARG A 44 6.14 -10.85 4.93
N LEU A 45 5.92 -9.60 5.25
CA LEU A 45 6.94 -8.55 5.16
C LEU A 45 8.15 -8.82 6.05
N GLN A 46 8.01 -9.63 7.11
CA GLN A 46 9.13 -10.05 7.97
C GLN A 46 10.17 -10.86 7.20
N ALA A 47 9.76 -11.66 6.22
CA ALA A 47 10.64 -12.50 5.42
C ALA A 47 11.19 -11.80 4.16
N LYS A 48 10.92 -10.49 3.99
CA LYS A 48 11.42 -9.69 2.88
C LYS A 48 12.43 -8.67 3.39
N THR A 49 13.64 -8.69 2.84
CA THR A 49 14.68 -7.71 3.18
C THR A 49 14.36 -6.34 2.58
N GLN A 50 14.72 -5.28 3.29
CA GLN A 50 14.59 -3.90 2.80
C GLN A 50 15.80 -3.51 1.93
N VAL A 51 17.01 -3.88 2.36
CA VAL A 51 18.28 -3.61 1.68
C VAL A 51 19.10 -4.89 1.67
N LEU A 52 19.94 -5.09 0.66
CA LEU A 52 20.85 -6.23 0.55
C LEU A 52 21.81 -6.29 1.75
N GLY A 53 21.99 -7.46 2.31
CA GLY A 53 22.89 -7.67 3.43
C GLY A 53 22.45 -8.79 4.36
N LEU A 54 22.02 -9.92 3.82
CA LEU A 54 21.84 -11.15 4.58
C LEU A 54 23.22 -11.75 4.83
N GLY A 55 23.77 -11.57 6.02
CA GLY A 55 24.98 -12.35 6.33
C GLY A 55 25.66 -11.97 7.63
N ASP A 56 25.89 -10.70 7.94
CA ASP A 56 26.92 -10.36 8.91
C ASP A 56 26.48 -9.49 10.11
N SER A 57 25.18 -9.23 10.29
CA SER A 57 24.74 -8.35 11.39
C SER A 57 23.31 -8.64 11.84
N ASP A 58 23.08 -8.58 13.15
CA ASP A 58 21.77 -8.73 13.80
C ASP A 58 20.83 -7.54 13.57
N PHE A 59 21.28 -6.49 12.86
CA PHE A 59 20.55 -5.25 12.63
C PHE A 59 19.84 -5.20 11.27
N TYR A 60 19.24 -6.31 10.85
CA TYR A 60 18.50 -6.32 9.57
C TYR A 60 17.21 -5.53 9.65
N ARG A 61 17.08 -4.58 8.71
CA ARG A 61 15.80 -3.96 8.45
C ARG A 61 15.00 -4.86 7.52
N THR A 62 13.94 -5.49 8.04
CA THR A 62 12.93 -6.16 7.23
C THR A 62 11.93 -5.13 6.69
N ARG A 63 11.15 -5.49 5.67
CA ARG A 63 10.06 -4.64 5.20
C ARG A 63 8.98 -4.44 6.26
N LEU A 64 8.81 -5.38 7.18
CA LEU A 64 7.90 -5.23 8.32
C LEU A 64 8.33 -4.10 9.24
N THR A 65 9.60 -4.09 9.65
CA THR A 65 10.14 -3.03 10.53
C THR A 65 10.11 -1.68 9.82
N HIS A 66 10.47 -1.64 8.54
CA HIS A 66 10.36 -0.45 7.71
C HIS A 66 8.94 0.11 7.68
N SER A 67 7.93 -0.72 7.40
CA SER A 67 6.53 -0.28 7.36
C SER A 67 6.05 0.28 8.70
N LYS A 68 6.51 -0.27 9.83
CA LYS A 68 6.22 0.25 11.17
C LYS A 68 6.88 1.61 11.41
N GLU A 69 8.14 1.78 11.01
CA GLU A 69 8.85 3.05 11.12
C GLU A 69 8.17 4.14 10.27
N VAL A 70 7.79 3.81 9.04
CA VAL A 70 7.06 4.74 8.17
C VAL A 70 5.71 5.15 8.79
N ALA A 71 4.99 4.22 9.42
CA ALA A 71 3.74 4.51 10.10
C ALA A 71 3.95 5.45 11.30
N GLN A 72 4.98 5.22 12.10
CA GLN A 72 5.32 6.06 13.24
C GLN A 72 5.70 7.48 12.79
N ILE A 73 6.51 7.61 11.73
CA ILE A 73 6.88 8.91 11.16
C ILE A 73 5.64 9.63 10.62
N GLY A 74 4.76 8.91 9.90
CA GLY A 74 3.52 9.47 9.37
C GLY A 74 2.61 10.02 10.46
N SER A 75 2.43 9.28 11.56
CA SER A 75 1.67 9.74 12.74
C SER A 75 2.31 10.98 13.35
N GLY A 76 3.61 10.98 13.56
CA GLY A 76 4.35 12.12 14.14
C GLY A 76 4.22 13.38 13.29
N ILE A 77 4.27 13.26 11.96
CA ILE A 77 4.03 14.39 11.04
C ILE A 77 2.60 14.93 11.21
N CYS A 78 1.60 14.05 11.26
CA CYS A 78 0.20 14.48 11.43
C CYS A 78 -0.02 15.18 12.78
N GLU A 79 0.56 14.66 13.85
CA GLU A 79 0.50 15.30 15.18
C GLU A 79 1.17 16.67 15.18
N GLY A 80 2.36 16.78 14.59
CA GLY A 80 3.07 18.04 14.42
C GLY A 80 2.26 19.07 13.62
N LEU A 81 1.62 18.63 12.53
CA LEU A 81 0.75 19.50 11.73
C LEU A 81 -0.51 19.91 12.49
N LYS A 82 -1.16 19.01 13.24
CA LYS A 82 -2.31 19.33 14.10
C LYS A 82 -1.94 20.41 15.13
N ASN A 83 -0.79 20.27 15.77
CA ASN A 83 -0.32 21.26 16.75
C ASN A 83 -0.02 22.61 16.08
N LYS A 84 0.64 22.59 14.91
CA LYS A 84 1.01 23.79 14.16
C LYS A 84 -0.21 24.59 13.66
N TYR A 85 -1.24 23.88 13.20
CA TYR A 85 -2.43 24.49 12.58
C TYR A 85 -3.67 24.44 13.49
N LYS A 86 -3.46 24.21 14.79
CA LYS A 86 -4.54 24.21 15.79
C LYS A 86 -5.38 25.47 15.70
N ASN A 87 -6.70 25.30 15.72
CA ASN A 87 -7.69 26.39 15.59
C ASN A 87 -7.65 27.15 14.25
N GLN A 88 -7.04 26.57 13.22
CA GLN A 88 -7.03 27.11 11.86
C GLN A 88 -7.87 26.25 10.92
N ASN A 89 -8.32 26.83 9.80
CA ASN A 89 -9.13 26.12 8.80
C ASN A 89 -8.43 24.88 8.22
N TYR A 90 -7.11 24.79 8.31
CA TYR A 90 -6.31 23.69 7.79
C TYR A 90 -6.37 22.41 8.66
N GLU A 91 -6.73 22.54 9.93
CA GLU A 91 -6.80 21.40 10.86
C GLU A 91 -7.72 20.29 10.35
N ASN A 92 -8.82 20.65 9.70
CA ASN A 92 -9.79 19.70 9.15
C ASN A 92 -9.29 18.90 7.94
N PHE A 93 -8.17 19.29 7.33
CA PHE A 93 -7.56 18.59 6.21
C PHE A 93 -6.48 17.60 6.64
N ILE A 94 -6.05 17.65 7.90
CA ILE A 94 -5.06 16.72 8.43
C ILE A 94 -5.73 15.37 8.67
N PRO A 95 -5.16 14.27 8.13
CA PRO A 95 -5.78 12.96 8.24
C PRO A 95 -5.85 12.47 9.69
N ASP A 96 -6.81 11.59 9.94
CA ASP A 96 -6.88 10.81 11.18
C ASP A 96 -5.60 9.96 11.34
N LEU A 97 -5.13 9.77 12.58
CA LEU A 97 -3.89 9.05 12.85
C LEU A 97 -3.99 7.57 12.43
N HIS A 98 -5.13 6.92 12.65
CA HIS A 98 -5.31 5.53 12.22
C HIS A 98 -5.37 5.41 10.70
N LEU A 99 -5.90 6.44 10.01
CA LEU A 99 -5.89 6.48 8.55
C LEU A 99 -4.46 6.52 8.01
N ILE A 100 -3.64 7.47 8.49
CA ILE A 100 -2.26 7.60 8.00
C ILE A 100 -1.42 6.38 8.37
N GLU A 101 -1.58 5.84 9.58
CA GLU A 101 -0.92 4.60 9.97
C GLU A 101 -1.32 3.43 9.06
N SER A 102 -2.61 3.28 8.74
CA SER A 102 -3.10 2.22 7.85
C SER A 102 -2.46 2.29 6.46
N ILE A 103 -2.40 3.49 5.89
CA ILE A 103 -1.77 3.73 4.58
C ILE A 103 -0.27 3.40 4.65
N CYS A 104 0.42 3.90 5.68
CA CYS A 104 1.85 3.68 5.86
C CYS A 104 2.20 2.20 6.11
N LEU A 105 1.39 1.48 6.91
CA LEU A 105 1.60 0.04 7.16
C LEU A 105 1.42 -0.79 5.90
N ALA A 106 0.47 -0.42 5.05
CA ALA A 106 0.10 -1.22 3.88
C ALA A 106 0.90 -0.89 2.61
N HIS A 107 1.69 0.19 2.57
CA HIS A 107 2.31 0.69 1.35
C HIS A 107 3.19 -0.34 0.62
N ASP A 108 3.85 -1.23 1.36
CA ASP A 108 4.80 -2.22 0.84
C ASP A 108 4.24 -3.66 0.75
N LEU A 109 2.95 -3.88 1.00
CA LEU A 109 2.35 -5.23 1.00
C LEU A 109 2.61 -6.01 -0.30
N GLY A 110 2.52 -5.34 -1.43
CA GLY A 110 2.71 -5.92 -2.76
C GLY A 110 4.15 -5.93 -3.24
N HIS A 111 5.10 -5.43 -2.45
CA HIS A 111 6.50 -5.39 -2.89
C HIS A 111 7.07 -6.81 -2.99
N PRO A 112 7.75 -7.16 -4.09
CA PRO A 112 8.28 -8.51 -4.30
C PRO A 112 9.52 -8.78 -3.44
N ALA A 113 9.96 -10.04 -3.41
CA ALA A 113 11.28 -10.40 -2.93
C ALA A 113 12.36 -9.73 -3.80
N PHE A 114 13.54 -9.49 -3.23
CA PHE A 114 14.69 -8.87 -3.89
C PHE A 114 14.48 -7.40 -4.33
N GLY A 115 13.52 -6.70 -3.72
CA GLY A 115 13.31 -5.26 -3.91
C GLY A 115 12.98 -4.87 -5.36
N HIS A 116 13.53 -3.75 -5.81
CA HIS A 116 13.28 -3.26 -7.17
C HIS A 116 13.86 -4.18 -8.26
N GLY A 117 14.97 -4.88 -8.00
CA GLY A 117 15.50 -5.89 -8.92
C GLY A 117 14.49 -7.02 -9.15
N GLY A 118 13.87 -7.52 -8.10
CA GLY A 118 12.78 -8.50 -8.19
C GLY A 118 11.55 -7.97 -8.90
N GLU A 119 11.21 -6.69 -8.70
CA GLU A 119 10.09 -6.03 -9.40
C GLU A 119 10.34 -5.96 -10.92
N ILE A 120 11.55 -5.57 -11.32
CA ILE A 120 11.96 -5.54 -12.73
C ILE A 120 11.88 -6.94 -13.35
N ALA A 121 12.45 -7.93 -12.69
CA ALA A 121 12.44 -9.30 -13.17
C ALA A 121 11.01 -9.85 -13.32
N LEU A 122 10.15 -9.63 -12.34
CA LEU A 122 8.75 -10.03 -12.41
C LEU A 122 8.00 -9.28 -13.52
N ASN A 123 8.24 -7.99 -13.69
CA ASN A 123 7.62 -7.22 -14.78
C ASN A 123 8.02 -7.78 -16.14
N TYR A 124 9.29 -8.12 -16.31
CA TYR A 124 9.78 -8.78 -17.53
C TYR A 124 9.09 -10.13 -17.77
N CYS A 125 9.04 -10.99 -16.77
CA CYS A 125 8.38 -12.31 -16.89
C CYS A 125 6.88 -12.20 -17.17
N MET A 126 6.24 -11.14 -16.71
CA MET A 126 4.80 -10.91 -16.82
C MET A 126 4.41 -9.99 -17.99
N LYS A 127 5.35 -9.59 -18.83
CA LYS A 127 5.13 -8.59 -19.88
C LYS A 127 3.94 -8.88 -20.80
N ASP A 128 3.74 -10.14 -21.17
CA ASP A 128 2.64 -10.58 -22.03
C ASP A 128 1.33 -10.82 -21.24
N ASN A 129 1.36 -10.66 -19.90
CA ASN A 129 0.25 -10.92 -18.98
C ASN A 129 -0.10 -9.71 -18.12
N GLY A 130 0.11 -8.49 -18.63
CA GLY A 130 -0.23 -7.24 -17.96
C GLY A 130 0.85 -6.70 -17.01
N GLY A 131 2.08 -7.21 -17.11
CA GLY A 131 3.22 -6.73 -16.35
C GLY A 131 3.13 -6.98 -14.84
N PHE A 132 4.08 -6.42 -14.10
CA PHE A 132 4.08 -6.45 -12.64
C PHE A 132 4.51 -5.10 -12.06
N LYS A 133 3.75 -4.61 -11.08
CA LYS A 133 4.07 -3.40 -10.30
C LYS A 133 3.73 -3.63 -8.84
N GLY A 134 4.67 -3.36 -7.92
CA GLY A 134 4.46 -3.54 -6.49
C GLY A 134 3.26 -2.77 -5.94
N ASN A 135 3.06 -1.52 -6.38
CA ASN A 135 1.90 -0.71 -5.98
C ASN A 135 0.58 -1.32 -6.47
N GLY A 136 0.54 -1.79 -7.72
CA GLY A 136 -0.61 -2.51 -8.27
C GLY A 136 -0.90 -3.80 -7.51
N GLN A 137 0.15 -4.54 -7.14
CA GLN A 137 0.03 -5.75 -6.33
C GLN A 137 -0.44 -5.43 -4.90
N THR A 138 -0.01 -4.32 -4.29
CA THR A 138 -0.56 -3.85 -3.01
C THR A 138 -2.07 -3.67 -3.11
N LEU A 139 -2.54 -2.94 -4.14
CA LEU A 139 -3.97 -2.74 -4.35
C LEU A 139 -4.71 -4.07 -4.56
N ARG A 140 -4.14 -4.98 -5.35
CA ARG A 140 -4.71 -6.31 -5.58
C ARG A 140 -4.82 -7.13 -4.29
N ILE A 141 -3.81 -7.08 -3.42
CA ILE A 141 -3.84 -7.77 -2.13
C ILE A 141 -4.96 -7.20 -1.26
N VAL A 142 -5.04 -5.89 -1.07
CA VAL A 142 -6.01 -5.30 -0.15
C VAL A 142 -7.45 -5.36 -0.65
N THR A 143 -7.66 -5.47 -1.99
CA THR A 143 -9.01 -5.49 -2.58
C THR A 143 -9.50 -6.88 -3.00
N LYS A 144 -8.59 -7.86 -3.20
CA LYS A 144 -8.96 -9.18 -3.74
C LYS A 144 -8.36 -10.36 -2.99
N LEU A 145 -7.05 -10.33 -2.68
CA LEU A 145 -6.33 -11.51 -2.20
C LEU A 145 -6.24 -11.59 -0.67
N GLY A 146 -6.52 -10.51 0.05
CA GLY A 146 -6.53 -10.52 1.50
C GLY A 146 -7.63 -11.43 2.04
N GLU A 147 -7.34 -12.13 3.14
CA GLU A 147 -8.16 -13.23 3.68
C GLU A 147 -9.24 -12.77 4.66
N PHE A 148 -9.60 -11.48 4.67
CA PHE A 148 -10.62 -10.96 5.59
C PHE A 148 -12.04 -11.13 5.05
N HIS A 149 -12.21 -11.03 3.73
CA HIS A 149 -13.50 -11.17 3.05
C HIS A 149 -13.33 -11.95 1.76
N ASP A 150 -14.23 -12.90 1.48
CA ASP A 150 -14.12 -13.84 0.35
C ASP A 150 -13.97 -13.18 -1.02
N HIS A 151 -14.58 -12.00 -1.23
CA HIS A 151 -14.59 -11.32 -2.52
C HIS A 151 -13.86 -9.96 -2.53
N TYR A 152 -13.63 -9.37 -1.35
CA TYR A 152 -13.15 -7.98 -1.24
C TYR A 152 -11.86 -7.84 -0.45
N GLY A 153 -11.07 -8.89 -0.37
CA GLY A 153 -9.76 -8.90 0.27
C GLY A 153 -9.81 -8.43 1.73
N LEU A 154 -9.10 -7.38 2.09
CA LEU A 154 -9.14 -6.81 3.44
C LEU A 154 -10.36 -5.93 3.68
N ASN A 155 -11.15 -5.63 2.66
CA ASN A 155 -12.34 -4.80 2.72
C ASN A 155 -12.13 -3.48 3.48
N LEU A 156 -11.10 -2.76 3.07
CA LEU A 156 -10.72 -1.47 3.66
C LEU A 156 -11.68 -0.36 3.23
N THR A 157 -11.69 0.74 3.99
CA THR A 157 -12.46 1.93 3.62
C THR A 157 -11.94 2.54 2.31
N ARG A 158 -12.83 3.20 1.57
CA ARG A 158 -12.49 3.92 0.34
C ARG A 158 -11.35 4.91 0.55
N ARG A 159 -11.33 5.62 1.67
CA ARG A 159 -10.29 6.60 1.97
C ARG A 159 -8.92 5.95 2.15
N THR A 160 -8.85 4.82 2.85
CA THR A 160 -7.61 4.04 2.99
C THR A 160 -7.13 3.52 1.64
N LEU A 161 -8.03 2.97 0.82
CA LEU A 161 -7.70 2.48 -0.53
C LEU A 161 -7.15 3.60 -1.41
N LEU A 162 -7.76 4.78 -1.41
CA LEU A 162 -7.27 5.94 -2.17
C LEU A 162 -5.87 6.39 -1.73
N GLY A 163 -5.57 6.29 -0.42
CA GLY A 163 -4.23 6.58 0.09
C GLY A 163 -3.15 5.59 -0.38
N LEU A 164 -3.54 4.37 -0.75
CA LEU A 164 -2.62 3.34 -1.26
C LEU A 164 -2.41 3.41 -2.78
N VAL A 165 -3.28 4.10 -3.50
CA VAL A 165 -3.18 4.25 -4.96
C VAL A 165 -2.07 5.23 -5.29
N LYS A 166 -0.94 4.69 -5.71
CA LYS A 166 0.25 5.44 -6.10
C LYS A 166 0.55 5.21 -7.58
N TYR A 167 0.71 6.29 -8.33
CA TYR A 167 0.94 6.25 -9.79
C TYR A 167 -0.14 5.45 -10.55
N PRO A 168 -1.43 5.85 -10.47
CA PRO A 168 -2.54 5.11 -11.04
C PRO A 168 -2.53 5.23 -12.58
N ALA A 169 -1.89 4.26 -13.24
CA ALA A 169 -1.90 4.15 -14.69
C ALA A 169 -2.22 2.71 -15.10
N ILE A 170 -2.97 2.57 -16.20
CA ILE A 170 -3.24 1.26 -16.79
C ILE A 170 -1.98 0.78 -17.50
N TYR A 171 -1.60 -0.50 -17.32
CA TYR A 171 -0.37 -1.06 -17.89
C TYR A 171 -0.25 -0.79 -19.40
N SER A 172 -1.30 -0.99 -20.18
CA SER A 172 -1.29 -0.72 -21.61
C SER A 172 -0.96 0.72 -22.01
N ASN A 173 -1.18 1.68 -21.12
CA ASN A 173 -0.89 3.10 -21.38
C ASN A 173 0.56 3.49 -21.06
N VAL A 174 1.26 2.68 -20.27
CA VAL A 174 2.63 2.94 -19.82
C VAL A 174 3.63 1.92 -20.34
N HIS A 175 3.14 0.85 -20.97
CA HIS A 175 3.98 -0.18 -21.57
C HIS A 175 4.63 0.36 -22.84
N ASN A 176 5.96 0.21 -22.95
CA ASN A 176 6.70 0.55 -24.13
C ASN A 176 7.03 -0.73 -24.91
N SER A 177 6.31 -0.99 -25.98
CA SER A 177 6.49 -2.19 -26.82
C SER A 177 7.85 -2.26 -27.55
N GLU A 178 8.57 -1.15 -27.67
CA GLU A 178 9.89 -1.13 -28.28
C GLU A 178 10.97 -1.78 -27.41
N ILE A 179 10.70 -1.89 -26.10
CA ILE A 179 11.62 -2.48 -25.11
C ILE A 179 11.54 -4.02 -25.10
N ASP A 180 10.53 -4.62 -25.72
CA ASP A 180 10.32 -6.06 -25.72
C ASP A 180 11.27 -6.87 -26.61
N ARG A 181 12.14 -6.21 -27.37
CA ARG A 181 13.08 -6.88 -28.24
C ARG A 181 14.43 -7.09 -27.57
N PHE A 182 14.52 -8.06 -26.68
CA PHE A 182 15.82 -8.59 -26.30
C PHE A 182 16.35 -9.49 -27.41
N SER A 183 17.43 -9.05 -28.04
CA SER A 183 18.27 -9.97 -28.76
C SER A 183 19.09 -10.76 -27.74
N SER A 184 19.24 -12.06 -27.95
CA SER A 184 20.01 -12.96 -27.08
C SER A 184 21.52 -12.59 -26.98
N LYS A 185 21.94 -11.50 -27.60
CA LYS A 185 23.31 -11.02 -27.65
C LYS A 185 23.51 -9.70 -26.89
N ASP A 186 22.45 -9.02 -26.52
CA ASP A 186 22.55 -7.71 -25.88
C ASP A 186 22.45 -7.83 -24.36
N SER A 187 23.29 -7.06 -23.68
CA SER A 187 23.14 -6.90 -22.22
C SER A 187 21.76 -6.37 -21.91
N ILE A 188 21.05 -7.05 -21.01
CA ILE A 188 19.70 -6.65 -20.59
C ILE A 188 19.75 -5.21 -20.07
N ASN A 189 19.15 -4.27 -20.76
CA ASN A 189 18.95 -2.93 -20.24
C ASN A 189 17.82 -2.95 -19.23
N LEU A 190 18.14 -3.20 -17.96
CA LEU A 190 17.17 -3.26 -16.87
C LEU A 190 16.49 -1.93 -16.58
N ASP A 191 17.08 -0.79 -17.00
CA ASP A 191 16.47 0.52 -16.80
C ASP A 191 15.18 0.70 -17.61
N ALA A 192 15.08 -0.01 -18.72
CA ALA A 192 13.88 -0.05 -19.55
C ALA A 192 12.66 -0.70 -18.86
N TYR A 193 12.88 -1.48 -17.81
CA TYR A 193 11.85 -2.17 -17.04
C TYR A 193 11.62 -1.56 -15.66
N LYS A 194 12.24 -0.42 -15.37
CA LYS A 194 11.94 0.33 -14.15
C LYS A 194 10.49 0.80 -14.20
N PRO A 195 9.71 0.49 -13.19
CA PRO A 195 8.32 0.89 -13.09
C PRO A 195 8.18 2.40 -12.85
#